data_566575808f677f05779233dccb993a05
#
_entry.id   566575808f677f05779233dccb993a05
#
_cell.length_a   1.000
_cell.length_b   1.000
_cell.length_c   1.000
_cell.angle_alpha   90.00
_cell.angle_beta   90.00
_cell.angle_gamma   90.00
#
_symmetry.space_group_name_H-M   'P 1'
#
loop_
_entity.id
_entity.type
_entity.pdbx_description
1 polymer ?
#
loop_
_entity_poly.entity_id
_entity_poly.type
_entity_poly.pdbx_seq_one_letter_code
_entity_poly.pdbx_strand_id
1 'polypeptide(L)'
;MYFAKEDRYEKMKYAYCGNSGLKLPLVSLGLWHNFGDHSNLESMKDILFTAFDNGITHFDLANNYGPAPGSAEKNFGIILKEDFGKYRDEMIISTKAGYTMWEGPYGDFGSRKYLIASIDQSL
;
A
#
# COMPACT_ATOMS: atom_id res chain seq x y z
N MET A 1 12.35 -15.03 5.96
CA MET A 1 12.39 -14.57 4.55
C MET A 1 11.19 -15.14 3.80
N TYR A 2 10.39 -14.30 3.20
CA TYR A 2 9.20 -14.70 2.45
C TYR A 2 9.53 -15.10 1.01
N PHE A 3 8.91 -16.19 0.55
CA PHE A 3 8.94 -16.62 -0.85
C PHE A 3 7.51 -16.78 -1.34
N ALA A 4 7.13 -15.99 -2.35
CA ALA A 4 5.81 -16.03 -2.93
C ALA A 4 5.57 -17.35 -3.66
N LYS A 5 4.31 -17.80 -3.66
CA LYS A 5 3.91 -18.97 -4.45
C LYS A 5 4.16 -18.76 -5.93
N GLU A 6 4.67 -19.78 -6.61
CA GLU A 6 4.96 -19.71 -8.03
C GLU A 6 3.68 -19.61 -8.87
N ASP A 7 2.60 -20.27 -8.43
CA ASP A 7 1.30 -20.32 -9.09
C ASP A 7 0.37 -19.14 -8.76
N ARG A 8 0.86 -18.10 -8.06
CA ARG A 8 0.03 -17.00 -7.57
C ARG A 8 -0.80 -16.27 -8.62
N TYR A 9 -0.37 -16.30 -9.86
CA TYR A 9 -1.07 -15.62 -10.97
C TYR A 9 -2.07 -16.50 -11.75
N GLU A 10 -2.17 -17.78 -11.42
CA GLU A 10 -2.98 -18.71 -12.23
C GLU A 10 -4.49 -18.50 -12.08
N LYS A 11 -4.95 -18.07 -10.90
CA LYS A 11 -6.39 -17.96 -10.58
C LYS A 11 -6.93 -16.54 -10.64
N MET A 12 -6.08 -15.53 -10.41
CA MET A 12 -6.50 -14.14 -10.40
C MET A 12 -6.72 -13.65 -11.84
N LYS A 13 -7.82 -12.92 -12.04
CA LYS A 13 -8.05 -12.20 -13.29
C LYS A 13 -7.56 -10.76 -13.18
N TYR A 14 -6.95 -10.28 -14.25
CA TYR A 14 -6.43 -8.92 -14.37
C TYR A 14 -7.13 -8.21 -15.53
N ALA A 15 -7.38 -6.91 -15.36
CA ALA A 15 -7.97 -6.07 -16.39
C ALA A 15 -7.17 -4.77 -16.54
N TYR A 16 -7.10 -4.25 -17.78
CA TYR A 16 -6.47 -2.97 -18.03
C TYR A 16 -7.27 -1.83 -17.39
N CYS A 17 -6.56 -0.90 -16.77
CA CYS A 17 -7.11 0.33 -16.24
C CYS A 17 -7.11 1.40 -17.34
N GLY A 18 -8.19 1.45 -18.12
CA GLY A 18 -8.30 2.37 -19.25
C GLY A 18 -7.12 2.25 -20.22
N ASN A 19 -6.54 3.38 -20.57
CA ASN A 19 -5.39 3.47 -21.50
C ASN A 19 -4.05 3.72 -20.78
N SER A 20 -4.02 3.52 -19.45
CA SER A 20 -2.83 3.81 -18.64
C SER A 20 -1.69 2.80 -18.81
N GLY A 21 -1.96 1.63 -19.37
CA GLY A 21 -1.02 0.50 -19.40
C GLY A 21 -0.98 -0.32 -18.12
N LEU A 22 -1.63 0.13 -17.05
CA LEU A 22 -1.72 -0.62 -15.80
C LEU A 22 -2.71 -1.77 -15.94
N LYS A 23 -2.32 -2.93 -15.47
CA LYS A 23 -3.19 -4.10 -15.28
C LYS A 23 -3.46 -4.29 -13.80
N LEU A 24 -4.71 -4.18 -13.41
CA LEU A 24 -5.13 -4.34 -12.02
C LEU A 24 -5.78 -5.70 -11.79
N PRO A 25 -5.54 -6.33 -10.62
CA PRO A 25 -6.30 -7.52 -10.24
C PRO A 25 -7.77 -7.14 -10.01
N LEU A 26 -8.68 -8.08 -10.15
CA LEU A 26 -10.11 -7.84 -9.87
C LEU A 26 -10.37 -7.56 -8.38
N VAL A 27 -9.46 -7.97 -7.51
CA VAL A 27 -9.50 -7.72 -6.08
C VAL A 27 -8.21 -7.01 -5.68
N SER A 28 -8.34 -5.92 -4.94
CA SER A 28 -7.23 -5.16 -4.35
C SER A 28 -7.27 -5.27 -2.83
N LEU A 29 -6.14 -5.16 -2.17
CA LEU A 29 -6.07 -5.12 -0.72
C LEU A 29 -5.95 -3.68 -0.23
N GLY A 30 -6.96 -3.21 0.53
CA GLY A 30 -6.90 -1.93 1.23
C GLY A 30 -6.23 -2.07 2.59
N LEU A 31 -5.37 -1.12 2.94
CA LEU A 31 -4.59 -1.14 4.18
C LEU A 31 -5.12 -0.13 5.21
N TRP A 32 -6.40 0.18 5.18
CA TRP A 32 -7.01 1.11 6.15
C TRP A 32 -7.11 0.50 7.54
N HIS A 33 -7.55 -0.74 7.64
CA HIS A 33 -7.67 -1.46 8.90
C HIS A 33 -6.58 -2.53 9.02
N ASN A 34 -6.18 -2.85 10.26
CA ASN A 34 -5.21 -3.91 10.60
C ASN A 34 -3.74 -3.62 10.26
N PHE A 35 -3.40 -2.41 9.83
CA PHE A 35 -2.03 -2.04 9.46
C PHE A 35 -1.45 -0.88 10.28
N GLY A 36 -2.20 -0.39 11.28
CA GLY A 36 -1.75 0.67 12.18
C GLY A 36 -0.89 0.18 13.35
N ASP A 37 -0.52 1.11 14.23
CA ASP A 37 0.35 0.83 15.37
C ASP A 37 -0.24 -0.12 16.41
N HIS A 38 -1.56 -0.31 16.42
CA HIS A 38 -2.24 -1.25 17.32
C HIS A 38 -2.30 -2.68 16.79
N SER A 39 -1.80 -2.92 15.60
CA SER A 39 -1.82 -4.23 14.97
C SER A 39 -0.48 -4.92 15.11
N ASN A 40 -0.53 -6.26 15.14
CA ASN A 40 0.66 -7.08 15.23
C ASN A 40 1.32 -7.20 13.84
N LEU A 41 2.64 -7.00 13.76
CA LEU A 41 3.39 -7.07 12.51
C LEU A 41 3.28 -8.45 11.83
N GLU A 42 3.28 -9.54 12.59
CA GLU A 42 3.14 -10.89 12.04
C GLU A 42 1.76 -11.09 11.39
N SER A 43 0.70 -10.57 12.00
CA SER A 43 -0.64 -10.59 11.40
C SER A 43 -0.71 -9.77 10.12
N MET A 44 -0.03 -8.63 10.06
CA MET A 44 0.09 -7.83 8.83
C MET A 44 0.80 -8.62 7.72
N LYS A 45 1.91 -9.29 8.06
CA LYS A 45 2.65 -10.14 7.13
C LYS A 45 1.78 -11.28 6.61
N ASP A 46 1.05 -11.96 7.48
CA ASP A 46 0.15 -13.06 7.10
C ASP A 46 -0.92 -12.60 6.10
N ILE A 47 -1.53 -11.43 6.34
CA ILE A 47 -2.53 -10.85 5.42
C ILE A 47 -1.88 -10.53 4.06
N LEU A 48 -0.74 -9.85 4.07
CA LEU A 48 -0.05 -9.43 2.85
C LEU A 48 0.46 -10.62 2.03
N PHE A 49 1.06 -11.60 2.69
CA PHE A 49 1.57 -12.81 2.03
C PHE A 49 0.44 -13.64 1.44
N THR A 50 -0.64 -13.82 2.20
CA THR A 50 -1.83 -14.52 1.72
C THR A 50 -2.43 -13.82 0.50
N ALA A 51 -2.54 -12.48 0.54
CA ALA A 51 -3.05 -11.70 -0.57
C ALA A 51 -2.18 -11.86 -1.82
N PHE A 52 -0.87 -11.69 -1.69
CA PHE A 52 0.06 -11.79 -2.81
C PHE A 52 0.14 -13.21 -3.37
N ASP A 53 0.14 -14.22 -2.51
CA ASP A 53 0.11 -15.64 -2.90
C ASP A 53 -1.17 -16.06 -3.65
N ASN A 54 -2.20 -15.23 -3.59
CA ASN A 54 -3.45 -15.41 -4.35
C ASN A 54 -3.58 -14.43 -5.53
N GLY A 55 -2.50 -13.75 -5.90
CA GLY A 55 -2.44 -12.91 -7.08
C GLY A 55 -2.93 -11.48 -6.88
N ILE A 56 -3.15 -11.03 -5.65
CA ILE A 56 -3.44 -9.62 -5.36
C ILE A 56 -2.14 -8.84 -5.47
N THR A 57 -2.02 -8.03 -6.52
CA THR A 57 -0.83 -7.22 -6.81
C THR A 57 -1.01 -5.74 -6.52
N HIS A 58 -2.24 -5.31 -6.18
CA HIS A 58 -2.54 -3.92 -5.88
C HIS A 58 -2.84 -3.74 -4.39
N PHE A 59 -2.03 -2.88 -3.76
CA PHE A 59 -2.12 -2.52 -2.34
C PHE A 59 -2.44 -1.03 -2.23
N ASP A 60 -3.57 -0.71 -1.57
CA ASP A 60 -4.11 0.64 -1.52
C ASP A 60 -3.98 1.23 -0.12
N LEU A 61 -3.22 2.32 -0.04
CA LEU A 61 -2.95 3.05 1.19
C LEU A 61 -3.55 4.47 1.15
N ALA A 62 -3.32 5.21 2.21
CA ALA A 62 -3.43 6.66 2.28
C ALA A 62 -2.41 7.16 3.29
N ASN A 63 -1.96 8.41 3.14
CA ASN A 63 -0.95 8.97 4.00
C ASN A 63 -1.37 9.03 5.48
N ASN A 64 -2.68 9.07 5.76
CA ASN A 64 -3.22 9.11 7.13
C ASN A 64 -3.69 7.76 7.67
N TYR A 65 -3.58 6.66 6.93
CA TYR A 65 -4.03 5.38 7.44
C TYR A 65 -3.24 4.95 8.68
N GLY A 66 -3.96 4.46 9.67
CA GLY A 66 -3.42 4.08 10.98
C GLY A 66 -4.44 3.33 11.82
N PRO A 67 -4.59 3.62 13.12
CA PRO A 67 -3.86 4.63 13.90
C PRO A 67 -2.39 4.23 14.16
N ALA A 68 -1.49 5.20 14.42
CA ALA A 68 -1.68 6.63 14.22
C ALA A 68 -1.56 7.01 12.74
N PRO A 69 -1.95 8.26 12.32
CA PRO A 69 -1.83 8.69 10.93
C PRO A 69 -0.42 8.49 10.39
N GLY A 70 -0.31 7.79 9.24
CA GLY A 70 0.98 7.45 8.63
C GLY A 70 1.56 6.09 9.05
N SER A 71 1.03 5.46 10.09
CA SER A 71 1.57 4.18 10.59
C SER A 71 1.35 3.02 9.61
N ALA A 72 0.27 3.02 8.85
CA ALA A 72 0.02 1.98 7.85
C ALA A 72 1.08 2.01 6.73
N GLU A 73 1.40 3.17 6.18
CA GLU A 73 2.49 3.32 5.20
C GLU A 73 3.84 2.89 5.77
N LYS A 74 4.14 3.32 7.01
CA LYS A 74 5.37 2.94 7.71
C LYS A 74 5.49 1.42 7.89
N ASN A 75 4.45 0.77 8.39
CA ASN A 75 4.45 -0.66 8.64
C ASN A 75 4.54 -1.45 7.33
N PHE A 76 3.79 -1.03 6.31
CA PHE A 76 3.89 -1.62 4.97
C PHE A 76 5.29 -1.45 4.39
N GLY A 77 5.91 -0.28 4.56
CA GLY A 77 7.28 -0.01 4.12
C GLY A 77 8.32 -0.94 4.75
N ILE A 78 8.17 -1.24 6.05
CA ILE A 78 9.03 -2.22 6.74
C ILE A 78 8.91 -3.58 6.08
N ILE A 79 7.69 -4.07 5.89
CA ILE A 79 7.43 -5.39 5.30
C ILE A 79 7.88 -5.43 3.83
N LEU A 80 7.63 -4.34 3.08
CA LEU A 80 8.09 -4.21 1.71
C LEU A 80 9.60 -4.36 1.61
N LYS A 81 10.35 -3.70 2.49
CA LYS A 81 11.80 -3.76 2.50
C LYS A 81 12.32 -5.14 2.92
N GLU A 82 11.73 -5.73 3.96
CA GLU A 82 12.22 -7.00 4.53
C GLU A 82 11.85 -8.22 3.68
N ASP A 83 10.62 -8.26 3.17
CA ASP A 83 10.04 -9.48 2.61
C ASP A 83 9.67 -9.36 1.13
N PHE A 84 9.25 -8.19 0.67
CA PHE A 84 8.73 -7.99 -0.69
C PHE A 84 9.70 -7.30 -1.65
N GLY A 85 10.89 -6.90 -1.21
CA GLY A 85 11.81 -6.11 -2.03
C GLY A 85 12.05 -6.69 -3.42
N LYS A 86 12.23 -8.00 -3.52
CA LYS A 86 12.43 -8.70 -4.80
C LYS A 86 11.18 -8.80 -5.69
N TYR A 87 10.00 -8.50 -5.12
CA TYR A 87 8.71 -8.53 -5.84
C TYR A 87 8.16 -7.13 -6.11
N ARG A 88 8.93 -6.07 -5.78
CA ARG A 88 8.43 -4.68 -5.87
C ARG A 88 7.88 -4.34 -7.26
N ASP A 89 8.54 -4.79 -8.32
CA ASP A 89 8.14 -4.49 -9.69
C ASP A 89 6.90 -5.28 -10.15
N GLU A 90 6.49 -6.28 -9.38
CA GLU A 90 5.24 -7.02 -9.62
C GLU A 90 4.04 -6.34 -8.95
N MET A 91 4.26 -5.29 -8.15
CA MET A 91 3.24 -4.66 -7.31
C MET A 91 2.89 -3.26 -7.79
N ILE A 92 1.61 -2.93 -7.70
CA ILE A 92 1.10 -1.57 -7.78
C ILE A 92 0.76 -1.13 -6.36
N ILE A 93 1.38 -0.04 -5.94
CA ILE A 93 1.14 0.56 -4.62
C ILE A 93 0.51 1.93 -4.87
N SER A 94 -0.72 2.11 -4.43
CA SER A 94 -1.40 3.40 -4.50
C SER A 94 -1.53 4.02 -3.12
N THR A 95 -1.44 5.32 -3.05
CA THR A 95 -1.72 6.08 -1.84
C THR A 95 -2.50 7.34 -2.16
N LYS A 96 -2.96 8.03 -1.12
CA LYS A 96 -3.82 9.21 -1.21
C LYS A 96 -3.30 10.28 -0.26
N ALA A 97 -3.53 11.53 -0.61
CA ALA A 97 -3.31 12.67 0.24
C ALA A 97 -4.58 13.55 0.26
N GLY A 98 -4.65 14.51 1.19
CA GLY A 98 -5.80 15.40 1.33
C GLY A 98 -6.28 15.53 2.76
N TYR A 99 -5.76 14.71 3.65
CA TYR A 99 -6.12 14.69 5.07
C TYR A 99 -5.18 15.59 5.88
N THR A 100 -5.63 15.99 7.08
CA THR A 100 -4.79 16.77 7.99
C THR A 100 -3.63 15.93 8.51
N MET A 101 -2.40 16.31 8.16
CA MET A 101 -1.19 15.56 8.48
C MET A 101 -0.22 16.34 9.36
N TRP A 102 -0.26 17.68 9.31
CA TRP A 102 0.55 18.55 10.17
C TRP A 102 -0.16 19.88 10.43
N GLU A 103 0.32 20.62 11.39
CA GLU A 103 -0.26 21.91 11.77
C GLU A 103 -0.01 23.01 10.74
N GLY A 104 -0.95 23.94 10.68
CA GLY A 104 -0.86 25.13 9.84
C GLY A 104 -1.64 25.05 8.54
N PRO A 105 -1.60 26.11 7.73
CA PRO A 105 -2.49 26.27 6.58
C PRO A 105 -2.15 25.34 5.37
N TYR A 106 -1.02 24.66 5.40
CA TYR A 106 -0.57 23.77 4.34
C TYR A 106 -0.48 22.30 4.77
N GLY A 107 -1.09 21.96 5.90
CA GLY A 107 -1.06 20.61 6.47
C GLY A 107 -2.16 19.68 6.00
N ASP A 108 -3.05 20.13 5.11
CA ASP A 108 -4.18 19.36 4.61
C ASP A 108 -4.61 19.81 3.20
N PHE A 109 -5.71 19.20 2.73
CA PHE A 109 -6.38 19.50 1.48
C PHE A 109 -5.59 19.09 0.23
N GLY A 110 -5.49 19.95 -0.79
CA GLY A 110 -5.05 19.53 -2.11
C GLY A 110 -4.16 20.53 -2.83
N SER A 111 -3.53 21.47 -2.10
CA SER A 111 -2.59 22.38 -2.76
C SER A 111 -1.40 21.59 -3.34
N ARG A 112 -0.82 22.11 -4.41
CA ARG A 112 0.41 21.53 -5.00
C ARG A 112 1.52 21.40 -3.94
N LYS A 113 1.65 22.42 -3.08
CA LYS A 113 2.63 22.41 -1.97
C LYS A 113 2.39 21.24 -1.02
N TYR A 114 1.15 21.01 -0.59
CA TYR A 114 0.77 19.90 0.28
C TYR A 114 0.99 18.54 -0.41
N LEU A 115 0.60 18.40 -1.66
CA LEU A 115 0.73 17.13 -2.39
C LEU A 115 2.20 16.73 -2.59
N ILE A 116 3.07 17.67 -2.94
CA ILE A 116 4.50 17.41 -3.08
C ILE A 116 5.11 17.01 -1.72
N ALA A 117 4.82 17.76 -0.67
CA ALA A 117 5.28 17.42 0.68
C ALA A 117 4.76 16.06 1.14
N SER A 118 3.51 15.74 0.82
CA SER A 118 2.88 14.46 1.17
C SER A 118 3.55 13.27 0.49
N ILE A 119 3.84 13.35 -0.79
CA ILE A 119 4.49 12.24 -1.49
C ILE A 119 5.93 12.03 -0.99
N ASP A 120 6.66 13.11 -0.72
CA ASP A 120 8.00 13.01 -0.16
C ASP A 120 8.01 12.34 1.24
N GLN A 121 6.97 12.58 2.04
CA GLN A 121 6.81 11.95 3.36
C GLN A 121 6.35 10.50 3.27
N SER A 122 5.60 10.14 2.23
CA SER A 122 5.14 8.76 2.02
C SER A 122 6.24 7.85 1.47
N LEU A 123 7.27 8.39 0.87
CA LEU A 123 8.41 7.65 0.32
C LEU A 123 9.49 7.42 1.37
#